data_a326e0414cc6b4146f7ac9852d1d91dc
#
_entry.id   a326e0414cc6b4146f7ac9852d1d91dc
#
_cell.length_a   1.000
_cell.length_b   1.000
_cell.length_c   1.000
_cell.angle_alpha   90.00
_cell.angle_beta   90.00
_cell.angle_gamma   90.00
#
_symmetry.space_group_name_H-M   'P 1'
#
loop_
_entity.id
_entity.type
_entity.pdbx_description
1 polymer ?
#
loop_
_entity_poly.entity_id
_entity_poly.type
_entity_poly.pdbx_seq_one_letter_code
_entity_poly.pdbx_strand_id
1 'polypeptide(L)'
;MDLYDLFTLQAVQRQIKTSPRFWLENFYKSQINFDGRKILFERVYGEDRKLAPFVVPNVAGRPQRLDGFQMDTFTPAYSKQKDIVDYTMHITRQAGEAIGGSLTIEQRRNAVIAELIRRQNVKIENTWNWLAARATIDGKVVIKGEDYPETLVDFRRNAELTRILTGAAKWDEPTGNPLQDLREMRQAANQFSFGARISKYYFGTNAWELFCQRVDLKEMMRLEYAGRGQNTSVTLISDGYDDTIEYMGSIAGLNGQGRMEFYVDSSKYIDPETGEEAYHLGENDVVGVSDMMDGVRCFGGIMDAEAGYRALDRFFKNWREQDPSQEYLLTQSAPLMVPRETNATFKITVAQPVTP
;
A
#
# COMPACT_ATOMS: atom_id res chain seq x y z
N MET A 1 8.15 -11.57 -44.37
CA MET A 1 7.63 -11.17 -43.03
C MET A 1 6.25 -10.59 -43.27
N ASP A 2 5.24 -11.40 -43.01
CA ASP A 2 3.87 -11.03 -43.33
C ASP A 2 3.40 -9.86 -42.48
N LEU A 3 2.82 -8.83 -43.10
CA LEU A 3 2.28 -7.64 -42.43
C LEU A 3 1.25 -7.99 -41.33
N TYR A 4 0.70 -9.20 -41.37
CA TYR A 4 -0.24 -9.72 -40.38
C TYR A 4 0.40 -10.12 -39.05
N ASP A 5 1.69 -10.48 -39.05
CA ASP A 5 2.40 -10.88 -37.81
C ASP A 5 2.69 -9.68 -36.88
N LEU A 6 2.95 -8.52 -37.46
CA LEU A 6 3.18 -7.28 -36.69
C LEU A 6 1.90 -6.73 -36.06
N PHE A 7 0.78 -6.83 -36.76
CA PHE A 7 -0.53 -6.42 -36.25
C PHE A 7 -1.05 -7.38 -35.16
N THR A 8 -0.73 -8.66 -35.26
CA THR A 8 -1.13 -9.67 -34.28
C THR A 8 -0.43 -9.49 -32.94
N LEU A 9 0.84 -9.14 -32.94
CA LEU A 9 1.60 -8.88 -31.70
C LEU A 9 1.25 -7.54 -31.05
N GLN A 10 0.95 -6.51 -31.83
CA GLN A 10 0.54 -5.20 -31.30
C GLN A 10 -0.92 -5.16 -30.82
N ALA A 11 -1.81 -5.96 -31.40
CA ALA A 11 -3.20 -6.04 -30.97
C ALA A 11 -3.41 -6.82 -29.67
N VAL A 12 -2.44 -7.61 -29.25
CA VAL A 12 -2.46 -8.39 -28.00
C VAL A 12 -1.88 -7.60 -26.81
N GLN A 13 -1.20 -6.49 -27.04
CA GLN A 13 -1.01 -5.48 -25.99
C GLN A 13 -2.36 -4.80 -25.66
N ARG A 14 -3.31 -5.58 -25.19
CA ARG A 14 -4.38 -5.00 -24.39
C ARG A 14 -3.70 -4.26 -23.26
N GLN A 15 -3.82 -2.95 -23.25
CA GLN A 15 -3.52 -2.13 -22.11
C GLN A 15 -4.44 -2.59 -20.98
N ILE A 16 -4.00 -3.60 -20.24
CA ILE A 16 -4.60 -3.89 -18.97
C ILE A 16 -4.11 -2.76 -18.11
N LYS A 17 -5.01 -1.83 -17.81
CA LYS A 17 -4.78 -0.82 -16.80
C LYS A 17 -4.48 -1.57 -15.51
N THR A 18 -3.22 -1.69 -15.18
CA THR A 18 -2.77 -2.16 -13.88
C THR A 18 -2.85 -0.96 -12.95
N SER A 19 -3.55 -1.12 -11.85
CA SER A 19 -3.51 -0.13 -10.77
C SER A 19 -2.08 0.03 -10.29
N PRO A 20 -1.60 1.26 -10.04
CA PRO A 20 -0.25 1.45 -9.51
C PRO A 20 -0.12 0.78 -8.15
N ARG A 21 0.99 0.08 -7.94
CA ARG A 21 1.27 -0.68 -6.70
C ARG A 21 2.19 0.10 -5.78
N PHE A 22 2.06 1.40 -5.79
CA PHE A 22 2.96 2.34 -5.13
C PHE A 22 3.17 2.02 -3.65
N TRP A 23 2.08 1.85 -2.88
CA TRP A 23 2.15 1.61 -1.44
C TRP A 23 2.87 0.31 -1.10
N LEU A 24 2.62 -0.74 -1.89
CA LEU A 24 3.24 -2.04 -1.70
C LEU A 24 4.75 -2.01 -2.02
N GLU A 25 5.12 -1.41 -3.14
CA GLU A 25 6.49 -1.50 -3.66
C GLU A 25 7.46 -0.55 -2.95
N ASN A 26 6.98 0.62 -2.56
CA ASN A 26 7.83 1.61 -1.90
C ASN A 26 8.03 1.33 -0.41
N PHE A 27 7.03 0.79 0.27
CA PHE A 27 7.06 0.68 1.73
C PHE A 27 7.16 -0.75 2.26
N TYR A 28 6.84 -1.77 1.48
CA TYR A 28 6.83 -3.18 1.89
C TYR A 28 7.81 -4.00 1.05
N LYS A 29 9.10 -3.88 1.34
CA LYS A 29 10.18 -4.51 0.54
C LYS A 29 10.53 -5.91 1.01
N SER A 30 10.44 -6.18 2.29
CA SER A 30 10.76 -7.49 2.88
C SER A 30 9.54 -8.41 2.87
N GLN A 31 9.81 -9.73 2.78
CA GLN A 31 8.79 -10.77 2.79
C GLN A 31 9.11 -11.81 3.84
N ILE A 32 8.09 -12.26 4.57
CA ILE A 32 8.18 -13.34 5.55
C ILE A 32 7.00 -14.29 5.33
N ASN A 33 7.29 -15.57 5.26
CA ASN A 33 6.30 -16.63 5.14
C ASN A 33 6.17 -17.35 6.49
N PHE A 34 4.95 -17.50 6.98
CA PHE A 34 4.65 -18.12 8.28
C PHE A 34 4.00 -19.49 8.07
N ASP A 35 4.69 -20.55 8.47
CA ASP A 35 4.18 -21.93 8.41
C ASP A 35 3.06 -22.12 9.44
N GLY A 36 1.92 -21.50 9.19
CA GLY A 36 0.77 -21.60 10.08
C GLY A 36 -0.39 -20.71 9.65
N ARG A 37 -1.55 -20.92 10.29
CA ARG A 37 -2.74 -20.13 10.06
C ARG A 37 -2.66 -18.73 10.68
N LYS A 38 -1.76 -18.55 11.65
CA LYS A 38 -1.63 -17.31 12.43
C LYS A 38 -0.26 -16.71 12.21
N ILE A 39 -0.22 -15.42 11.98
CA ILE A 39 0.98 -14.62 11.88
C ILE A 39 1.26 -14.05 13.26
N LEU A 40 2.44 -14.34 13.78
CA LEU A 40 2.88 -13.88 15.10
C LEU A 40 3.79 -12.68 14.94
N PHE A 41 3.46 -11.58 15.62
CA PHE A 41 4.30 -10.41 15.72
C PHE A 41 4.69 -10.19 17.16
N GLU A 42 6.00 -10.11 17.39
CA GLU A 42 6.55 -9.71 18.66
C GLU A 42 6.96 -8.24 18.57
N ARG A 43 6.32 -7.42 19.37
CA ARG A 43 6.74 -6.04 19.56
C ARG A 43 7.54 -5.96 20.84
N VAL A 44 8.85 -5.76 20.71
CA VAL A 44 9.74 -5.53 21.83
C VAL A 44 9.70 -4.02 22.12
N TYR A 45 9.14 -3.65 23.25
CA TYR A 45 9.21 -2.29 23.77
C TYR A 45 10.57 -2.12 24.47
N GLY A 46 11.62 -1.85 23.68
CA GLY A 46 12.92 -1.50 24.23
C GLY A 46 12.94 -0.04 24.63
N GLU A 47 13.10 0.25 25.92
CA GLU A 47 13.44 1.59 26.36
C GLU A 47 14.94 1.88 26.18
N ASP A 48 15.41 1.80 24.93
CA ASP A 48 16.82 2.00 24.57
C ASP A 48 17.37 3.41 24.93
N ARG A 49 16.50 4.29 25.41
CA ARG A 49 16.87 5.65 25.85
C ARG A 49 17.21 5.76 27.33
N LYS A 50 17.07 4.69 28.09
CA LYS A 50 17.45 4.68 29.51
C LYS A 50 18.95 4.76 29.66
N LEU A 51 19.43 5.77 30.36
CA LEU A 51 20.85 5.83 30.75
C LEU A 51 21.12 4.86 31.91
N ALA A 52 22.27 4.24 31.86
CA ALA A 52 22.73 3.44 33.00
C ALA A 52 22.93 4.32 34.23
N PRO A 53 22.41 3.95 35.40
CA PRO A 53 22.58 4.74 36.61
C PRO A 53 24.05 4.73 37.05
N PHE A 54 24.56 5.90 37.41
CA PHE A 54 25.88 6.01 38.05
C PHE A 54 25.78 5.53 39.48
N VAL A 55 26.69 4.66 39.89
CA VAL A 55 26.80 4.16 41.27
C VAL A 55 28.22 4.34 41.80
N VAL A 56 28.35 4.51 43.08
CA VAL A 56 29.65 4.59 43.73
C VAL A 56 30.32 3.17 43.66
N PRO A 57 31.64 3.08 43.46
CA PRO A 57 32.33 1.78 43.27
C PRO A 57 32.05 0.69 44.30
N ASN A 58 31.74 1.08 45.54
CA ASN A 58 31.48 0.18 46.65
C ASN A 58 29.99 -0.16 46.87
N VAL A 59 29.10 0.24 45.94
CA VAL A 59 27.65 -0.06 46.03
C VAL A 59 27.29 -1.04 44.93
N ALA A 60 26.55 -2.10 45.32
CA ALA A 60 26.06 -3.10 44.37
C ALA A 60 25.14 -2.44 43.30
N GLY A 61 25.35 -2.82 42.04
CA GLY A 61 24.49 -2.38 40.94
C GLY A 61 23.03 -2.84 41.13
N ARG A 62 22.07 -2.03 40.78
CA ARG A 62 20.64 -2.38 40.84
C ARG A 62 20.30 -3.33 39.68
N PRO A 63 19.71 -4.52 39.96
CA PRO A 63 19.24 -5.38 38.88
C PRO A 63 18.14 -4.69 38.09
N GLN A 64 18.30 -4.64 36.77
CA GLN A 64 17.26 -4.19 35.86
C GLN A 64 16.42 -5.39 35.43
N ARG A 65 15.09 -5.20 35.37
CA ARG A 65 14.20 -6.21 34.79
C ARG A 65 14.21 -6.05 33.27
N LEU A 66 14.19 -7.16 32.56
CA LEU A 66 13.96 -7.17 31.11
C LEU A 66 12.57 -6.57 30.84
N ASP A 67 12.52 -5.67 29.87
CA ASP A 67 11.26 -5.12 29.40
C ASP A 67 10.42 -6.25 28.80
N GLY A 68 9.11 -6.21 29.06
CA GLY A 68 8.19 -7.22 28.51
C GLY A 68 8.06 -7.05 27.00
N PHE A 69 7.80 -8.15 26.30
CA PHE A 69 7.38 -8.12 24.89
C PHE A 69 5.86 -8.37 24.83
N GLN A 70 5.23 -7.76 23.85
CA GLN A 70 3.83 -8.01 23.53
C GLN A 70 3.76 -8.82 22.25
N MET A 71 3.08 -9.97 22.31
CA MET A 71 2.84 -10.82 21.17
C MET A 71 1.45 -10.53 20.62
N ASP A 72 1.37 -10.06 19.41
CA ASP A 72 0.13 -9.88 18.68
C ASP A 72 -0.01 -11.01 17.65
N THR A 73 -1.19 -11.62 17.61
CA THR A 73 -1.49 -12.74 16.71
C THR A 73 -2.56 -12.31 15.72
N PHE A 74 -2.22 -12.35 14.45
CA PHE A 74 -3.16 -12.02 13.38
C PHE A 74 -3.44 -13.23 12.50
N THR A 75 -4.69 -13.38 12.10
CA THR A 75 -5.07 -14.36 11.09
C THR A 75 -5.18 -13.63 9.75
N PRO A 76 -4.31 -13.91 8.76
CA PRO A 76 -4.39 -13.27 7.46
C PRO A 76 -5.70 -13.63 6.77
N ALA A 77 -6.27 -12.66 6.06
CA ALA A 77 -7.43 -12.90 5.23
C ALA A 77 -7.07 -13.78 4.04
N TYR A 78 -7.98 -14.64 3.69
CA TYR A 78 -7.80 -15.57 2.60
C TYR A 78 -8.41 -14.99 1.31
N SER A 79 -7.59 -14.76 0.30
CA SER A 79 -8.04 -14.33 -1.02
C SER A 79 -8.04 -15.50 -1.99
N LYS A 80 -9.17 -15.74 -2.64
CA LYS A 80 -9.33 -16.77 -3.67
C LYS A 80 -9.92 -16.16 -4.91
N GLN A 81 -9.25 -16.39 -6.05
CA GLN A 81 -9.74 -16.01 -7.37
C GLN A 81 -9.97 -17.28 -8.17
N LYS A 82 -11.23 -17.56 -8.52
CA LYS A 82 -11.64 -18.74 -9.28
C LYS A 82 -12.23 -18.29 -10.61
N ASP A 83 -11.68 -18.77 -11.70
CA ASP A 83 -12.20 -18.56 -13.05
C ASP A 83 -12.54 -19.88 -13.71
N ILE A 84 -13.54 -19.84 -14.60
CA ILE A 84 -13.97 -20.99 -15.40
C ILE A 84 -13.36 -20.83 -16.79
N VAL A 85 -12.69 -21.86 -17.25
CA VAL A 85 -12.20 -21.97 -18.62
C VAL A 85 -13.27 -22.69 -19.43
N ASP A 86 -14.16 -21.91 -20.06
CA ASP A 86 -15.24 -22.46 -20.85
C ASP A 86 -14.70 -23.08 -22.14
N TYR A 87 -15.30 -24.20 -22.57
CA TYR A 87 -14.98 -24.89 -23.85
C TYR A 87 -15.15 -23.98 -25.08
N THR A 88 -16.08 -23.01 -25.02
CA THR A 88 -16.28 -22.04 -26.10
C THR A 88 -15.06 -21.18 -26.36
N MET A 89 -14.24 -20.90 -25.29
CA MET A 89 -13.01 -20.14 -25.41
C MET A 89 -11.92 -20.84 -26.21
N HIS A 90 -11.99 -22.16 -26.35
CA HIS A 90 -11.02 -22.96 -27.13
C HIS A 90 -11.42 -23.07 -28.60
N ILE A 91 -12.72 -23.03 -28.88
CA ILE A 91 -13.28 -23.20 -30.22
C ILE A 91 -13.32 -21.87 -30.97
N THR A 92 -13.66 -20.80 -30.25
CA THR A 92 -13.74 -19.46 -30.84
C THR A 92 -12.35 -18.84 -31.00
N ARG A 93 -12.19 -18.11 -32.12
CA ARG A 93 -10.99 -17.32 -32.39
C ARG A 93 -10.76 -16.31 -31.30
N GLN A 94 -9.53 -16.23 -30.82
CA GLN A 94 -9.17 -15.23 -29.82
C GLN A 94 -8.88 -13.85 -30.42
N ALA A 95 -9.06 -12.81 -29.64
CA ALA A 95 -8.68 -11.46 -30.04
C ALA A 95 -7.16 -11.40 -30.25
N GLY A 96 -6.71 -10.98 -31.43
CA GLY A 96 -5.31 -10.95 -31.82
C GLY A 96 -4.85 -12.13 -32.64
N GLU A 97 -5.65 -13.19 -32.84
CA GLU A 97 -5.36 -14.26 -33.71
C GLU A 97 -5.64 -13.87 -35.19
N ALA A 98 -4.78 -14.26 -36.13
CA ALA A 98 -4.96 -14.00 -37.56
C ALA A 98 -6.27 -14.56 -38.09
N ILE A 99 -6.87 -13.88 -39.07
CA ILE A 99 -8.08 -14.36 -39.75
C ILE A 99 -7.72 -15.64 -40.51
N GLY A 100 -8.40 -16.75 -40.14
CA GLY A 100 -8.10 -18.07 -40.69
C GLY A 100 -7.56 -19.08 -39.68
N GLY A 101 -7.21 -18.60 -38.48
CA GLY A 101 -6.89 -19.43 -37.30
C GLY A 101 -5.63 -20.28 -37.48
N SER A 102 -4.46 -19.70 -37.22
CA SER A 102 -3.18 -20.44 -37.27
C SER A 102 -2.91 -21.26 -35.99
N LEU A 103 -3.65 -20.99 -34.90
CA LEU A 103 -3.44 -21.65 -33.61
C LEU A 103 -4.24 -22.95 -33.51
N THR A 104 -3.62 -23.99 -32.96
CA THR A 104 -4.31 -25.23 -32.60
C THR A 104 -5.21 -25.01 -31.38
N ILE A 105 -6.19 -25.87 -31.16
CA ILE A 105 -7.08 -25.85 -30.01
C ILE A 105 -6.27 -25.86 -28.70
N GLU A 106 -5.20 -26.63 -28.64
CA GLU A 106 -4.32 -26.73 -27.48
C GLU A 106 -3.55 -25.41 -27.24
N GLN A 107 -3.05 -24.79 -28.30
CA GLN A 107 -2.37 -23.48 -28.20
C GLN A 107 -3.33 -22.38 -27.73
N ARG A 108 -4.58 -22.36 -28.21
CA ARG A 108 -5.61 -21.43 -27.74
C ARG A 108 -5.92 -21.65 -26.26
N ARG A 109 -6.09 -22.93 -25.84
CA ARG A 109 -6.31 -23.27 -24.44
C ARG A 109 -5.17 -22.73 -23.56
N ASN A 110 -3.92 -22.98 -23.91
CA ASN A 110 -2.77 -22.51 -23.15
C ASN A 110 -2.69 -20.97 -23.09
N ALA A 111 -3.03 -20.28 -24.18
CA ALA A 111 -3.10 -18.81 -24.19
C ALA A 111 -4.21 -18.27 -23.30
N VAL A 112 -5.40 -18.90 -23.27
CA VAL A 112 -6.50 -18.52 -22.37
C VAL A 112 -6.10 -18.71 -20.92
N ILE A 113 -5.51 -19.85 -20.58
CA ILE A 113 -5.05 -20.17 -19.23
C ILE A 113 -4.00 -19.15 -18.77
N ALA A 114 -3.02 -18.85 -19.61
CA ALA A 114 -1.99 -17.85 -19.28
C ALA A 114 -2.59 -16.46 -19.02
N GLU A 115 -3.55 -16.03 -19.85
CA GLU A 115 -4.22 -14.74 -19.68
C GLU A 115 -5.07 -14.70 -18.39
N LEU A 116 -5.79 -15.78 -18.07
CA LEU A 116 -6.57 -15.87 -16.84
C LEU A 116 -5.67 -15.83 -15.59
N ILE A 117 -4.57 -16.59 -15.59
CA ILE A 117 -3.58 -16.56 -14.51
C ILE A 117 -3.03 -15.15 -14.34
N ARG A 118 -2.70 -14.46 -15.44
CA ARG A 118 -2.21 -13.09 -15.39
C ARG A 118 -3.24 -12.14 -14.76
N ARG A 119 -4.52 -12.25 -15.14
CA ARG A 119 -5.62 -11.44 -14.55
C ARG A 119 -5.82 -11.73 -13.08
N GLN A 120 -5.77 -12.99 -12.66
CA GLN A 120 -5.87 -13.38 -11.26
C GLN A 120 -4.70 -12.79 -10.45
N ASN A 121 -3.48 -12.84 -10.99
CA ASN A 121 -2.31 -12.25 -10.36
C ASN A 121 -2.46 -10.75 -10.16
N VAL A 122 -2.92 -10.02 -11.18
CA VAL A 122 -3.14 -8.57 -11.07
C VAL A 122 -4.15 -8.25 -9.95
N LYS A 123 -5.26 -8.98 -9.88
CA LYS A 123 -6.26 -8.79 -8.82
C LYS A 123 -5.69 -9.03 -7.41
N ILE A 124 -4.93 -10.11 -7.24
CA ILE A 124 -4.29 -10.44 -5.96
C ILE A 124 -3.28 -9.36 -5.56
N GLU A 125 -2.45 -8.91 -6.49
CA GLU A 125 -1.47 -7.86 -6.22
C GLU A 125 -2.11 -6.49 -5.93
N ASN A 126 -3.23 -6.18 -6.57
CA ASN A 126 -4.03 -5.01 -6.22
C ASN A 126 -4.59 -5.11 -4.78
N THR A 127 -5.02 -6.31 -4.38
CA THR A 127 -5.43 -6.55 -2.99
C THR A 127 -4.27 -6.35 -2.01
N TRP A 128 -3.05 -6.80 -2.36
CA TRP A 128 -1.86 -6.57 -1.54
C TRP A 128 -1.52 -5.08 -1.43
N ASN A 129 -1.62 -4.33 -2.55
CA ASN A 129 -1.40 -2.89 -2.53
C ASN A 129 -2.45 -2.16 -1.67
N TRP A 130 -3.71 -2.57 -1.76
CA TRP A 130 -4.78 -2.03 -0.92
C TRP A 130 -4.53 -2.30 0.58
N LEU A 131 -4.12 -3.52 0.94
CA LEU A 131 -3.73 -3.85 2.32
C LEU A 131 -2.56 -2.99 2.81
N ALA A 132 -1.54 -2.78 1.96
CA ALA A 132 -0.39 -1.94 2.24
C ALA A 132 -0.80 -0.48 2.45
N ALA A 133 -1.67 0.06 1.58
CA ALA A 133 -2.21 1.40 1.70
C ALA A 133 -2.98 1.58 3.02
N ARG A 134 -3.95 0.69 3.32
CA ARG A 134 -4.73 0.78 4.56
C ARG A 134 -3.85 0.68 5.81
N ALA A 135 -2.89 -0.26 5.84
CA ALA A 135 -1.97 -0.42 6.97
C ALA A 135 -1.10 0.83 7.19
N THR A 136 -0.64 1.47 6.12
CA THR A 136 0.19 2.69 6.20
C THR A 136 -0.64 3.93 6.54
N ILE A 137 -1.75 4.14 5.84
CA ILE A 137 -2.60 5.33 5.94
C ILE A 137 -3.37 5.34 7.26
N ASP A 138 -4.06 4.25 7.57
CA ASP A 138 -4.98 4.20 8.71
C ASP A 138 -4.36 3.55 9.96
N GLY A 139 -3.21 2.86 9.83
CA GLY A 139 -2.60 2.09 10.91
C GLY A 139 -3.45 0.87 11.35
N LYS A 140 -4.48 0.56 10.60
CA LYS A 140 -5.41 -0.56 10.79
C LYS A 140 -5.99 -0.99 9.46
N VAL A 141 -6.42 -2.24 9.37
CA VAL A 141 -7.08 -2.77 8.17
C VAL A 141 -8.40 -3.42 8.59
N VAL A 142 -9.49 -2.98 7.99
CA VAL A 142 -10.80 -3.64 8.09
C VAL A 142 -10.93 -4.53 6.87
N ILE A 143 -10.96 -5.83 7.10
CA ILE A 143 -11.10 -6.84 6.05
C ILE A 143 -12.53 -7.34 6.08
N LYS A 144 -13.22 -7.20 4.97
CA LYS A 144 -14.61 -7.59 4.78
C LYS A 144 -14.76 -8.28 3.43
N GLY A 145 -15.70 -9.19 3.31
CA GLY A 145 -16.00 -9.88 2.06
C GLY A 145 -17.33 -10.61 2.16
N GLU A 146 -17.89 -11.01 1.02
CA GLU A 146 -19.22 -11.61 0.91
C GLU A 146 -19.41 -12.82 1.87
N ASP A 147 -18.42 -13.72 1.92
CA ASP A 147 -18.40 -14.89 2.80
C ASP A 147 -17.35 -14.81 3.93
N TYR A 148 -16.87 -13.61 4.22
CA TYR A 148 -15.82 -13.39 5.22
C TYR A 148 -16.31 -12.43 6.30
N PRO A 149 -16.28 -12.83 7.59
CA PRO A 149 -16.71 -11.95 8.66
C PRO A 149 -15.81 -10.72 8.74
N GLU A 150 -16.40 -9.57 8.99
CA GLU A 150 -15.65 -8.35 9.18
C GLU A 150 -14.60 -8.54 10.28
N THR A 151 -13.35 -8.39 9.91
CA THR A 151 -12.20 -8.58 10.79
C THR A 151 -11.36 -7.32 10.82
N LEU A 152 -11.21 -6.74 12.01
CA LEU A 152 -10.33 -5.60 12.22
C LEU A 152 -8.93 -6.10 12.60
N VAL A 153 -7.94 -5.73 11.81
CA VAL A 153 -6.51 -5.87 12.14
C VAL A 153 -5.98 -4.49 12.53
N ASP A 154 -5.74 -4.28 13.82
CA ASP A 154 -5.23 -3.01 14.35
C ASP A 154 -3.73 -3.15 14.67
N PHE A 155 -2.91 -2.34 14.01
CA PHE A 155 -1.46 -2.29 14.23
C PHE A 155 -1.09 -1.35 15.39
N ARG A 156 -2.07 -0.88 16.17
CA ARG A 156 -1.89 -0.09 17.39
C ARG A 156 -1.06 1.18 17.19
N ARG A 157 -1.34 1.92 16.11
CA ARG A 157 -0.80 3.25 15.95
C ARG A 157 -1.35 4.14 17.09
N ASN A 158 -0.47 4.97 17.68
CA ASN A 158 -0.91 5.90 18.72
C ASN A 158 -2.04 6.81 18.20
N ALA A 159 -3.10 6.97 19.00
CA ALA A 159 -4.30 7.72 18.60
C ALA A 159 -3.98 9.18 18.25
N GLU A 160 -2.98 9.78 18.85
CA GLU A 160 -2.54 11.15 18.55
C GLU A 160 -1.95 11.31 17.14
N LEU A 161 -1.53 10.21 16.52
CA LEU A 161 -1.04 10.19 15.15
C LEU A 161 -2.15 10.06 14.08
N THR A 162 -3.41 10.06 14.52
CA THR A 162 -4.56 10.14 13.63
C THR A 162 -5.42 11.31 14.07
N ARG A 163 -5.34 12.42 13.34
CA ARG A 163 -6.01 13.66 13.70
C ARG A 163 -7.06 14.03 12.65
N ILE A 164 -8.24 14.41 13.09
CA ILE A 164 -9.28 14.99 12.25
C ILE A 164 -9.44 16.45 12.68
N LEU A 165 -9.17 17.38 11.77
CA LEU A 165 -9.31 18.81 12.06
C LEU A 165 -10.79 19.18 12.05
N THR A 166 -11.18 19.99 13.04
CA THR A 166 -12.58 20.42 13.22
C THR A 166 -12.67 21.92 13.43
N GLY A 167 -13.79 22.52 13.04
CA GLY A 167 -14.05 23.95 13.23
C GLY A 167 -12.99 24.83 12.57
N ALA A 168 -12.50 25.82 13.30
CA ALA A 168 -11.55 26.82 12.82
C ALA A 168 -10.14 26.28 12.51
N ALA A 169 -9.82 25.04 12.90
CA ALA A 169 -8.53 24.42 12.63
C ALA A 169 -8.45 23.80 11.22
N LYS A 170 -9.57 23.64 10.53
CA LYS A 170 -9.60 23.08 9.17
C LYS A 170 -8.83 23.97 8.19
N TRP A 171 -8.26 23.36 7.15
CA TRP A 171 -7.47 24.12 6.17
C TRP A 171 -8.32 24.94 5.20
N ASP A 172 -9.59 24.65 5.05
CA ASP A 172 -10.56 25.46 4.32
C ASP A 172 -10.92 26.75 5.06
N GLU A 173 -10.70 26.84 6.37
CA GLU A 173 -10.95 28.00 7.19
C GLU A 173 -9.77 28.99 7.19
N PRO A 174 -10.02 30.31 7.33
CA PRO A 174 -8.94 31.33 7.31
C PRO A 174 -7.84 31.13 8.34
N THR A 175 -8.17 30.53 9.47
CA THR A 175 -7.27 30.31 10.62
C THR A 175 -6.46 29.03 10.54
N GLY A 176 -6.78 28.12 9.61
CA GLY A 176 -6.04 26.88 9.41
C GLY A 176 -4.57 27.13 9.03
N ASN A 177 -3.66 26.40 9.65
CA ASN A 177 -2.21 26.54 9.40
C ASN A 177 -1.57 25.21 9.05
N PRO A 178 -1.55 24.86 7.74
CA PRO A 178 -1.04 23.57 7.29
C PRO A 178 0.38 23.24 7.73
N LEU A 179 1.30 24.22 7.69
CA LEU A 179 2.69 23.99 8.08
C LEU A 179 2.85 23.68 9.56
N GLN A 180 2.06 24.34 10.40
CA GLN A 180 2.10 24.10 11.83
C GLN A 180 1.59 22.69 12.13
N ASP A 181 0.45 22.31 11.55
CA ASP A 181 -0.13 20.97 11.75
C ASP A 181 0.84 19.87 11.33
N LEU A 182 1.47 20.00 10.16
CA LEU A 182 2.46 19.03 9.69
C LEU A 182 3.69 18.93 10.61
N ARG A 183 4.13 20.06 11.18
CA ARG A 183 5.23 20.08 12.15
C ARG A 183 4.86 19.40 13.47
N GLU A 184 3.67 19.69 13.99
CA GLU A 184 3.17 19.08 15.23
C GLU A 184 3.06 17.56 15.07
N MET A 185 2.47 17.08 13.97
CA MET A 185 2.36 15.64 13.70
C MET A 185 3.71 14.97 13.50
N ARG A 186 4.65 15.67 12.87
CA ARG A 186 6.02 15.16 12.74
C ARG A 186 6.71 15.03 14.10
N GLN A 187 6.53 16.01 15.01
CA GLN A 187 7.07 15.95 16.36
C GLN A 187 6.43 14.81 17.17
N ALA A 188 5.11 14.65 17.08
CA ALA A 188 4.40 13.56 17.72
C ALA A 188 4.89 12.19 17.20
N ALA A 189 5.01 12.03 15.87
CA ALA A 189 5.55 10.80 15.28
C ALA A 189 6.98 10.50 15.76
N ASN A 190 7.85 11.51 15.82
CA ASN A 190 9.21 11.35 16.36
C ASN A 190 9.22 10.91 17.82
N GLN A 191 8.30 11.45 18.63
CA GLN A 191 8.19 11.13 20.04
C GLN A 191 7.73 9.68 20.25
N PHE A 192 6.67 9.26 19.54
CA PHE A 192 6.06 7.93 19.73
C PHE A 192 6.80 6.80 19.01
N SER A 193 7.60 7.10 17.99
CA SER A 193 8.36 6.10 17.21
C SER A 193 9.83 6.02 17.58
N PHE A 194 10.22 6.55 18.73
CA PHE A 194 11.62 6.56 19.20
C PHE A 194 12.63 7.22 18.23
N GLY A 195 12.17 8.20 17.44
CA GLY A 195 13.04 9.04 16.64
C GLY A 195 12.81 8.96 15.13
N ALA A 196 11.71 8.37 14.67
CA ALA A 196 11.38 8.40 13.24
C ALA A 196 11.24 9.84 12.75
N ARG A 197 11.91 10.12 11.65
CA ARG A 197 11.83 11.40 10.97
C ARG A 197 10.92 11.27 9.77
N ILE A 198 9.75 11.89 9.84
CA ILE A 198 8.86 12.00 8.68
C ILE A 198 9.50 12.93 7.66
N SER A 199 9.72 12.44 6.46
CA SER A 199 10.30 13.19 5.34
C SER A 199 9.38 13.26 4.14
N LYS A 200 8.49 12.29 3.94
CA LYS A 200 7.59 12.17 2.81
C LYS A 200 6.15 12.42 3.25
N TYR A 201 5.45 13.29 2.54
CA TYR A 201 4.08 13.70 2.82
C TYR A 201 3.25 13.45 1.58
N TYR A 202 2.22 12.61 1.71
CA TYR A 202 1.28 12.27 0.65
C TYR A 202 -0.03 12.97 0.90
N PHE A 203 -0.50 13.71 -0.09
CA PHE A 203 -1.71 14.52 -0.04
C PHE A 203 -2.77 13.90 -0.94
N GLY A 204 -4.01 13.89 -0.48
CA GLY A 204 -5.14 13.74 -1.36
C GLY A 204 -5.32 15.00 -2.23
N THR A 205 -6.05 14.88 -3.31
CA THR A 205 -6.19 15.95 -4.32
C THR A 205 -6.70 17.25 -3.73
N ASN A 206 -7.78 17.23 -2.95
CA ASN A 206 -8.33 18.42 -2.32
C ASN A 206 -7.43 18.97 -1.20
N ALA A 207 -6.82 18.09 -0.42
CA ALA A 207 -5.87 18.51 0.64
C ALA A 207 -4.69 19.28 0.05
N TRP A 208 -4.20 18.89 -1.14
CA TRP A 208 -3.15 19.61 -1.84
C TRP A 208 -3.59 20.99 -2.31
N GLU A 209 -4.80 21.11 -2.87
CA GLU A 209 -5.35 22.39 -3.29
C GLU A 209 -5.46 23.36 -2.11
N LEU A 210 -5.99 22.93 -0.98
CA LEU A 210 -6.08 23.71 0.25
C LEU A 210 -4.70 24.13 0.77
N PHE A 211 -3.72 23.22 0.70
CA PHE A 211 -2.33 23.52 1.06
C PHE A 211 -1.74 24.64 0.16
N CYS A 212 -1.95 24.56 -1.14
CA CYS A 212 -1.44 25.53 -2.12
C CYS A 212 -2.14 26.90 -2.10
N GLN A 213 -3.36 26.99 -1.57
CA GLN A 213 -4.09 28.25 -1.45
C GLN A 213 -3.44 29.21 -0.45
N ARG A 214 -2.58 28.72 0.45
CA ARG A 214 -1.86 29.58 1.41
C ARG A 214 -0.76 30.36 0.70
N VAL A 215 -0.85 31.69 0.75
CA VAL A 215 0.08 32.62 0.09
C VAL A 215 1.51 32.41 0.61
N ASP A 216 1.67 32.21 1.93
CA ASP A 216 2.96 32.02 2.59
C ASP A 216 3.68 30.76 2.08
N LEU A 217 2.94 29.71 1.79
CA LEU A 217 3.49 28.46 1.25
C LEU A 217 4.01 28.62 -0.17
N LYS A 218 3.27 29.36 -1.01
CA LYS A 218 3.69 29.65 -2.39
C LYS A 218 4.97 30.47 -2.42
N GLU A 219 5.10 31.41 -1.52
CA GLU A 219 6.30 32.25 -1.41
C GLU A 219 7.51 31.47 -0.89
N MET A 220 7.33 30.64 0.12
CA MET A 220 8.38 29.75 0.65
C MET A 220 8.86 28.73 -0.41
N MET A 221 7.96 28.13 -1.15
CA MET A 221 8.31 27.22 -2.26
C MET A 221 9.04 27.97 -3.37
N ARG A 222 8.66 29.24 -3.68
CA ARG A 222 9.35 30.08 -4.66
C ARG A 222 10.77 30.45 -4.23
N LEU A 223 11.00 30.76 -2.98
CA LEU A 223 12.31 31.12 -2.43
C LEU A 223 13.30 29.94 -2.47
N GLU A 224 12.83 28.72 -2.20
CA GLU A 224 13.65 27.53 -2.32
C GLU A 224 14.01 27.21 -3.80
N TYR A 225 13.07 27.48 -4.70
CA TYR A 225 13.28 27.35 -6.15
C TYR A 225 14.24 28.39 -6.72
N ALA A 226 14.20 29.62 -6.21
CA ALA A 226 15.08 30.71 -6.63
C ALA A 226 16.50 30.62 -6.07
N GLY A 227 16.70 29.97 -4.93
CA GLY A 227 18.01 29.83 -4.28
C GLY A 227 18.90 28.70 -4.79
N ARG A 228 18.34 27.77 -5.57
CA ARG A 228 19.09 26.68 -6.22
C ARG A 228 19.12 26.90 -7.73
N GLY A 229 20.21 27.40 -8.25
CA GLY A 229 20.42 27.52 -9.68
C GLY A 229 20.16 26.21 -10.41
N GLN A 230 19.24 26.27 -11.36
CA GLN A 230 19.02 25.43 -12.56
C GLN A 230 19.21 23.90 -12.54
N ASN A 231 19.38 23.23 -11.41
CA ASN A 231 19.44 21.76 -11.38
C ASN A 231 18.28 21.15 -10.62
N THR A 232 17.07 21.60 -10.91
CA THR A 232 15.86 20.88 -10.55
C THR A 232 15.56 19.88 -11.65
N SER A 233 16.24 18.74 -11.63
CA SER A 233 15.70 17.56 -12.27
C SER A 233 14.45 17.21 -11.49
N VAL A 234 13.29 17.55 -12.04
CA VAL A 234 12.02 16.90 -11.71
C VAL A 234 12.23 15.46 -12.12
N THR A 235 12.74 14.65 -11.20
CA THR A 235 12.79 13.21 -11.41
C THR A 235 11.36 12.76 -11.16
N LEU A 236 10.58 12.75 -12.24
CA LEU A 236 9.36 11.96 -12.29
C LEU A 236 9.81 10.55 -11.95
N ILE A 237 9.30 9.98 -10.86
CA ILE A 237 9.42 8.56 -10.57
C ILE A 237 8.46 7.87 -11.53
N SER A 238 8.77 7.91 -12.80
CA SER A 238 8.09 7.24 -13.89
C SER A 238 8.92 6.03 -14.29
N ASP A 239 8.99 5.05 -13.42
CA ASP A 239 9.38 3.71 -13.80
C ASP A 239 8.12 2.90 -14.13
N GLY A 240 7.46 3.26 -15.25
CA GLY A 240 6.45 2.41 -15.87
C GLY A 240 5.12 2.24 -15.11
N TYR A 241 4.87 3.03 -14.09
CA TYR A 241 3.60 3.11 -13.36
C TYR A 241 2.74 4.23 -13.93
N ASP A 242 1.42 4.03 -13.99
CA ASP A 242 0.48 5.10 -14.26
C ASP A 242 0.82 6.28 -13.33
N ASP A 243 0.88 7.50 -13.89
CA ASP A 243 1.24 8.77 -13.23
C ASP A 243 0.20 9.21 -12.18
N THR A 244 -0.18 8.31 -11.26
CA THR A 244 -1.21 8.58 -10.24
C THR A 244 -0.64 9.16 -8.95
N ILE A 245 0.70 9.16 -8.80
CA ILE A 245 1.39 9.77 -7.67
C ILE A 245 2.45 10.72 -8.20
N GLU A 246 2.19 12.01 -8.00
CA GLU A 246 3.02 13.08 -8.54
C GLU A 246 3.88 13.71 -7.44
N TYR A 247 5.15 13.93 -7.74
CA TYR A 247 6.04 14.71 -6.88
C TYR A 247 5.82 16.20 -7.11
N MET A 248 5.37 16.91 -6.08
CA MET A 248 5.03 18.33 -6.16
C MET A 248 6.14 19.27 -5.73
N GLY A 249 7.16 18.76 -5.08
CA GLY A 249 8.28 19.58 -4.62
C GLY A 249 8.72 19.27 -3.20
N SER A 250 9.60 20.09 -2.67
CA SER A 250 10.09 19.95 -1.31
C SER A 250 10.37 21.30 -0.67
N ILE A 251 10.25 21.37 0.65
CA ILE A 251 10.62 22.51 1.46
C ILE A 251 11.77 22.10 2.40
N ALA A 252 12.84 22.90 2.45
CA ALA A 252 13.86 22.75 3.47
C ALA A 252 13.25 23.08 4.83
N GLY A 253 13.39 22.17 5.79
CA GLY A 253 12.80 22.38 7.11
C GLY A 253 13.38 23.63 7.76
N LEU A 254 12.52 24.57 8.08
CA LEU A 254 12.86 25.71 8.91
C LEU A 254 13.38 25.23 10.28
N ASN A 255 14.44 25.82 10.79
CA ASN A 255 15.03 25.50 12.09
C ASN A 255 15.65 24.09 12.22
N GLY A 256 16.32 23.59 11.16
CA GLY A 256 17.08 22.34 11.25
C GLY A 256 16.26 21.06 11.21
N GLN A 257 14.98 21.14 10.88
CA GLN A 257 14.08 19.98 10.86
C GLN A 257 14.24 19.04 9.67
N GLY A 258 15.15 19.34 8.73
CA GLY A 258 15.38 18.54 7.54
C GLY A 258 14.36 18.81 6.43
N ARG A 259 14.52 18.11 5.30
CA ARG A 259 13.70 18.28 4.10
C ARG A 259 12.32 17.62 4.27
N MET A 260 11.29 18.27 3.74
CA MET A 260 9.93 17.77 3.60
C MET A 260 9.60 17.62 2.12
N GLU A 261 9.30 16.43 1.67
CA GLU A 261 8.95 16.12 0.28
C GLU A 261 7.45 15.91 0.16
N PHE A 262 6.86 16.53 -0.86
CA PHE A 262 5.41 16.54 -1.06
C PHE A 262 5.04 15.76 -2.31
N TYR A 263 4.06 14.87 -2.16
CA TYR A 263 3.50 14.04 -3.21
C TYR A 263 1.99 14.14 -3.18
N VAL A 264 1.34 14.07 -4.33
CA VAL A 264 -0.12 13.96 -4.46
C VAL A 264 -0.45 12.57 -4.92
N ASP A 265 -1.32 11.88 -4.20
CA ASP A 265 -1.83 10.55 -4.53
C ASP A 265 -3.26 10.65 -5.03
N SER A 266 -3.45 10.37 -6.31
CA SER A 266 -4.75 10.25 -6.98
C SER A 266 -5.11 8.82 -7.35
N SER A 267 -4.37 7.84 -6.82
CA SER A 267 -4.55 6.42 -7.14
C SER A 267 -5.88 5.89 -6.61
N LYS A 268 -6.56 5.09 -7.45
CA LYS A 268 -7.88 4.52 -7.16
C LYS A 268 -7.85 3.01 -7.20
N TYR A 269 -8.78 2.40 -6.51
CA TYR A 269 -9.10 0.98 -6.59
C TYR A 269 -10.60 0.81 -6.81
N ILE A 270 -11.02 -0.37 -7.27
CA ILE A 270 -12.44 -0.73 -7.38
C ILE A 270 -12.78 -1.59 -6.15
N ASP A 271 -13.72 -1.13 -5.35
CA ASP A 271 -14.23 -1.89 -4.21
C ASP A 271 -14.97 -3.14 -4.72
N PRO A 272 -14.58 -4.35 -4.29
CA PRO A 272 -15.20 -5.58 -4.76
C PRO A 272 -16.66 -5.75 -4.31
N GLU A 273 -17.11 -5.07 -3.24
CA GLU A 273 -18.48 -5.16 -2.73
C GLU A 273 -19.44 -4.21 -3.46
N THR A 274 -19.02 -2.95 -3.62
CA THR A 274 -19.86 -1.92 -4.24
C THR A 274 -19.67 -1.82 -5.75
N GLY A 275 -18.51 -2.25 -6.26
CA GLY A 275 -18.12 -2.08 -7.66
C GLY A 275 -17.74 -0.63 -8.01
N GLU A 276 -17.70 0.27 -7.03
CA GLU A 276 -17.37 1.67 -7.21
C GLU A 276 -15.86 1.93 -7.11
N GLU A 277 -15.41 3.00 -7.77
CA GLU A 277 -14.04 3.47 -7.62
C GLU A 277 -13.87 4.24 -6.31
N ALA A 278 -12.84 3.92 -5.56
CA ALA A 278 -12.46 4.62 -4.34
C ALA A 278 -10.98 4.99 -4.36
N TYR A 279 -10.61 6.10 -3.74
CA TYR A 279 -9.22 6.50 -3.59
C TYR A 279 -8.49 5.68 -2.53
N HIS A 280 -7.22 5.35 -2.77
CA HIS A 280 -6.36 4.78 -1.74
C HIS A 280 -6.14 5.77 -0.60
N LEU A 281 -5.84 7.02 -0.93
CA LEU A 281 -5.76 8.13 0.02
C LEU A 281 -6.98 9.02 -0.15
N GLY A 282 -7.72 9.29 0.93
CA GLY A 282 -8.90 10.17 0.86
C GLY A 282 -8.54 11.57 0.36
N GLU A 283 -9.43 12.19 -0.41
CA GLU A 283 -9.17 13.50 -1.04
C GLU A 283 -8.79 14.59 -0.04
N ASN A 284 -9.32 14.51 1.19
CA ASN A 284 -9.06 15.46 2.28
C ASN A 284 -8.03 14.97 3.28
N ASP A 285 -7.32 13.89 2.98
CA ASP A 285 -6.37 13.28 3.90
C ASP A 285 -4.92 13.64 3.52
N VAL A 286 -4.08 13.75 4.54
CA VAL A 286 -2.63 13.88 4.41
C VAL A 286 -1.97 12.82 5.27
N VAL A 287 -1.03 12.11 4.68
CA VAL A 287 -0.26 11.05 5.37
C VAL A 287 1.21 11.39 5.34
N GLY A 288 1.85 11.39 6.50
CA GLY A 288 3.29 11.47 6.60
C GLY A 288 3.89 10.10 6.84
N VAL A 289 4.97 9.78 6.13
CA VAL A 289 5.65 8.48 6.23
C VAL A 289 7.14 8.68 6.44
N SER A 290 7.72 7.89 7.34
CA SER A 290 9.16 7.78 7.55
C SER A 290 9.69 6.49 6.95
N ASP A 291 10.92 6.50 6.48
CA ASP A 291 11.60 5.28 6.02
C ASP A 291 11.78 4.24 7.16
N MET A 292 11.66 4.66 8.43
CA MET A 292 11.67 3.75 9.59
C MET A 292 10.42 2.88 9.72
N MET A 293 9.36 3.12 8.93
CA MET A 293 8.16 2.29 8.95
C MET A 293 8.47 0.83 8.59
N ASP A 294 9.38 0.60 7.62
CA ASP A 294 9.87 -0.72 7.18
C ASP A 294 8.78 -1.80 7.14
N GLY A 295 7.89 -1.69 6.16
CA GLY A 295 6.78 -2.64 6.02
C GLY A 295 7.22 -4.01 5.55
N VAL A 296 6.54 -5.05 6.04
CA VAL A 296 6.78 -6.45 5.71
C VAL A 296 5.56 -7.07 5.06
N ARG A 297 5.78 -7.79 3.96
CA ARG A 297 4.78 -8.64 3.33
C ARG A 297 4.76 -9.97 4.05
N CYS A 298 3.67 -10.29 4.72
CA CYS A 298 3.52 -11.53 5.46
C CYS A 298 2.52 -12.44 4.75
N PHE A 299 2.88 -13.71 4.59
CA PHE A 299 2.01 -14.70 3.98
C PHE A 299 1.79 -15.86 4.94
N GLY A 300 0.53 -16.19 5.17
CA GLY A 300 0.13 -17.34 5.98
C GLY A 300 0.08 -18.64 5.16
N GLY A 301 -0.09 -19.77 5.85
CA GLY A 301 -0.20 -21.08 5.24
C GLY A 301 -1.44 -21.20 4.33
N ILE A 302 -1.25 -21.75 3.13
CA ILE A 302 -2.33 -22.07 2.20
C ILE A 302 -3.03 -23.34 2.67
N MET A 303 -4.34 -23.25 2.94
CA MET A 303 -5.17 -24.37 3.41
C MET A 303 -5.63 -25.27 2.25
N ASP A 304 -4.67 -25.85 1.53
CA ASP A 304 -4.91 -26.78 0.44
C ASP A 304 -3.92 -27.96 0.55
N ALA A 305 -4.45 -29.17 0.40
CA ALA A 305 -3.65 -30.39 0.50
C ALA A 305 -2.58 -30.49 -0.60
N GLU A 306 -2.87 -30.01 -1.81
CA GLU A 306 -1.93 -29.99 -2.92
C GLU A 306 -0.80 -28.96 -2.70
N ALA A 307 -1.07 -27.88 -1.94
CA ALA A 307 -0.06 -26.93 -1.49
C ALA A 307 0.80 -27.49 -0.35
N GLY A 308 0.43 -28.65 0.21
CA GLY A 308 1.08 -29.25 1.38
C GLY A 308 0.99 -28.38 2.63
N TYR A 309 -0.04 -27.52 2.72
CA TYR A 309 -0.30 -26.58 3.83
C TYR A 309 0.86 -25.62 4.10
N ARG A 310 1.69 -25.33 3.09
CA ARG A 310 2.86 -24.46 3.20
C ARG A 310 2.47 -22.99 3.08
N ALA A 311 3.28 -22.14 3.66
CA ALA A 311 3.19 -20.70 3.48
C ALA A 311 3.76 -20.31 2.11
N LEU A 312 2.89 -19.90 1.21
CA LEU A 312 3.21 -19.44 -0.13
C LEU A 312 2.60 -18.06 -0.35
N ASP A 313 3.29 -17.23 -1.11
CA ASP A 313 2.72 -15.95 -1.54
C ASP A 313 1.49 -16.17 -2.42
N ARG A 314 1.59 -17.14 -3.33
CA ARG A 314 0.51 -17.55 -4.25
C ARG A 314 0.55 -19.06 -4.48
N PHE A 315 -0.62 -19.63 -4.60
CA PHE A 315 -0.78 -21.05 -4.97
C PHE A 315 -1.79 -21.16 -6.12
N PHE A 316 -1.38 -21.82 -7.19
CA PHE A 316 -2.18 -22.04 -8.38
C PHE A 316 -2.66 -23.50 -8.42
N LYS A 317 -3.93 -23.68 -8.76
CA LYS A 317 -4.53 -24.99 -8.93
C LYS A 317 -5.46 -24.98 -10.12
N ASN A 318 -5.43 -26.04 -10.91
CA ASN A 318 -6.41 -26.29 -11.96
C ASN A 318 -6.98 -27.70 -11.84
N TRP A 319 -8.24 -27.84 -12.15
CA TRP A 319 -8.91 -29.15 -12.22
C TRP A 319 -10.02 -29.10 -13.24
N ARG A 320 -10.44 -30.29 -13.67
CA ARG A 320 -11.57 -30.48 -14.59
C ARG A 320 -12.70 -31.17 -13.85
N GLU A 321 -13.91 -30.72 -14.12
CA GLU A 321 -15.14 -31.36 -13.72
C GLU A 321 -15.65 -32.19 -14.91
N GLN A 322 -16.24 -33.34 -14.63
CA GLN A 322 -16.62 -34.28 -15.72
C GLN A 322 -17.97 -33.95 -16.34
N ASP A 323 -18.91 -33.44 -15.49
CA ASP A 323 -20.27 -33.09 -15.93
C ASP A 323 -20.79 -31.85 -15.14
N PRO A 324 -21.00 -30.71 -15.80
CA PRO A 324 -20.55 -30.39 -17.18
C PRO A 324 -19.02 -30.36 -17.31
N SER A 325 -18.52 -30.69 -18.49
CA SER A 325 -17.07 -30.67 -18.74
C SER A 325 -16.54 -29.24 -18.70
N GLN A 326 -16.06 -28.82 -17.55
CA GLN A 326 -15.51 -27.50 -17.31
C GLN A 326 -14.13 -27.60 -16.67
N GLU A 327 -13.25 -26.68 -17.03
CA GLU A 327 -11.94 -26.51 -16.37
C GLU A 327 -11.97 -25.29 -15.48
N TYR A 328 -11.48 -25.46 -14.25
CA TYR A 328 -11.40 -24.39 -13.27
C TYR A 328 -9.95 -24.01 -13.02
N LEU A 329 -9.71 -22.72 -12.92
CA LEU A 329 -8.46 -22.13 -12.46
C LEU A 329 -8.69 -21.42 -11.13
N LEU A 330 -7.85 -21.72 -10.16
CA LEU A 330 -7.91 -21.13 -8.83
C LEU A 330 -6.54 -20.59 -8.45
N THR A 331 -6.50 -19.35 -8.04
CA THR A 331 -5.32 -18.77 -7.38
C THR A 331 -5.70 -18.38 -5.95
N GLN A 332 -4.86 -18.76 -5.01
CA GLN A 332 -5.06 -18.54 -3.57
C GLN A 332 -3.86 -17.78 -2.99
N SER A 333 -4.15 -16.91 -2.03
CA SER A 333 -3.14 -16.18 -1.25
C SER A 333 -3.71 -15.87 0.13
N ALA A 334 -2.84 -15.82 1.14
CA ALA A 334 -3.19 -15.44 2.51
C ALA A 334 -2.29 -14.26 2.98
N PRO A 335 -2.45 -13.06 2.39
CA PRO A 335 -1.58 -11.93 2.63
C PRO A 335 -1.95 -11.15 3.89
N LEU A 336 -0.94 -10.57 4.53
CA LEU A 336 -1.08 -9.49 5.49
C LEU A 336 0.12 -8.55 5.37
N MET A 337 -0.16 -7.27 5.20
CA MET A 337 0.88 -6.24 5.11
C MET A 337 1.05 -5.58 6.47
N VAL A 338 2.25 -5.68 7.04
CA VAL A 338 2.50 -5.26 8.42
C VAL A 338 3.59 -4.21 8.48
N PRO A 339 3.28 -2.99 8.97
CA PRO A 339 4.30 -2.01 9.29
C PRO A 339 5.04 -2.43 10.58
N ARG A 340 6.38 -2.53 10.55
CA ARG A 340 7.17 -2.84 11.75
C ARG A 340 7.08 -1.73 12.78
N GLU A 341 7.18 -0.48 12.34
CA GLU A 341 7.00 0.70 13.20
C GLU A 341 5.80 1.52 12.73
N THR A 342 4.64 1.25 13.32
CA THR A 342 3.38 1.89 12.95
C THR A 342 3.35 3.38 13.32
N ASN A 343 4.04 3.78 14.40
CA ASN A 343 4.12 5.17 14.83
C ASN A 343 5.07 6.02 13.96
N ALA A 344 5.78 5.40 13.02
CA ALA A 344 6.55 6.10 11.99
C ALA A 344 5.67 6.65 10.84
N THR A 345 4.35 6.59 11.00
CA THR A 345 3.35 7.19 10.09
C THR A 345 2.33 8.01 10.87
N PHE A 346 1.72 8.98 10.21
CA PHE A 346 0.58 9.70 10.75
C PHE A 346 -0.45 10.00 9.66
N LYS A 347 -1.66 10.31 10.06
CA LYS A 347 -2.75 10.76 9.19
C LYS A 347 -3.41 12.00 9.74
N ILE A 348 -3.67 12.99 8.88
CA ILE A 348 -4.49 14.17 9.18
C ILE A 348 -5.61 14.25 8.15
N THR A 349 -6.84 14.38 8.60
CA THR A 349 -7.97 14.78 7.75
C THR A 349 -8.16 16.27 7.90
N VAL A 350 -7.93 17.03 6.82
CA VAL A 350 -7.77 18.49 6.85
C VAL A 350 -9.06 19.26 6.61
N ALA A 351 -10.04 18.62 5.98
CA ALA A 351 -11.38 19.14 5.77
C ALA A 351 -12.40 18.01 5.90
N GLN A 352 -13.65 18.33 6.17
CA GLN A 352 -14.69 17.31 6.11
C GLN A 352 -15.04 17.03 4.65
N PRO A 353 -15.41 15.78 4.29
CA PRO A 353 -15.92 15.51 2.95
C PRO A 353 -17.10 16.44 2.69
N VAL A 354 -17.07 17.08 1.53
CA VAL A 354 -18.25 17.83 1.07
C VAL A 354 -19.34 16.80 0.87
N THR A 355 -20.31 16.77 1.77
CA THR A 355 -21.50 15.94 1.60
C THR A 355 -22.23 16.48 0.36
N PRO A 356 -22.47 15.67 -0.67
CA PRO A 356 -23.14 16.12 -1.89
C PRO A 356 -24.58 16.56 -1.63
#